data_1e5a2446001b0ac13d3c3fdb82addd6f
#
_entry.id   1e5a2446001b0ac13d3c3fdb82addd6f
#
_cell.length_a   1.000
_cell.length_b   1.000
_cell.length_c   1.000
_cell.angle_alpha   90.00
_cell.angle_beta   90.00
_cell.angle_gamma   90.00
#
_symmetry.space_group_name_H-M   'P 1'
#
loop_
_entity.id
_entity.type
_entity.pdbx_description
1 polymer ?
#
loop_
_entity_poly.entity_id
_entity_poly.type
_entity_poly.pdbx_seq_one_letter_code
_entity_poly.pdbx_strand_id
1 'polypeptide(L)'
;MTLLMKKGRLSQEHFIVTAELIPPRSWNPQPLVEQAVRYRGSVDAVDLSDNLLAIARMSPVVGAFFVRQVGVEPIVQINLRDRNRMAIQSDLMGLAAIGVKNITILGGYPAKVGTEPNAKEVYDLQTMELVSYVRKFVDEGRLFDGTLMEEKPTFTIGTVENIAGKPIKELIDRLEAKADGGTNFVRTQLVFDMDLIGEWMEEARRRDLHKRITIMASILPLRDAAHVDTALRIPGIVIPDSFKTRLSQSESREEGLTIAAELIGKLRQIEGIRGIHIRPIGGAEDSVNKVVQLAGLTPPGTAEISA
;
A
#
# COMPACT_ATOMS: atom_id res chain seq x y z
N MET A 1 13.18 14.33 5.61
CA MET A 1 13.15 13.69 4.27
C MET A 1 12.82 12.23 4.50
N THR A 2 11.81 11.64 3.82
CA THR A 2 11.38 10.26 4.08
C THR A 2 12.36 9.25 3.48
N LEU A 3 12.44 8.02 4.04
CA LEU A 3 13.14 6.88 3.43
C LEU A 3 12.67 6.63 2.00
N LEU A 4 11.38 6.85 1.72
CA LEU A 4 10.78 6.72 0.40
C LEU A 4 11.14 7.87 -0.55
N MET A 5 11.61 9.01 -0.02
CA MET A 5 11.98 10.19 -0.82
C MET A 5 13.36 10.73 -0.45
N LYS A 6 14.42 10.03 -0.80
CA LYS A 6 15.75 10.64 -0.84
C LYS A 6 15.86 11.59 -2.03
N LYS A 7 16.08 12.91 -1.77
CA LYS A 7 16.28 13.98 -2.78
C LYS A 7 15.08 14.28 -3.70
N GLY A 8 13.85 14.29 -3.17
CA GLY A 8 12.67 14.72 -3.95
C GLY A 8 12.21 13.73 -5.04
N ARG A 9 12.87 12.58 -5.17
CA ARG A 9 12.47 11.42 -5.97
C ARG A 9 12.65 10.18 -5.12
N LEU A 10 11.71 9.23 -5.21
CA LEU A 10 11.90 7.89 -4.72
C LEU A 10 13.20 7.37 -5.36
N SER A 11 14.19 6.96 -4.53
CA SER A 11 15.53 6.61 -5.01
C SER A 11 15.45 5.68 -6.22
N GLN A 12 16.09 6.03 -7.33
CA GLN A 12 16.12 5.18 -8.53
C GLN A 12 17.01 3.95 -8.35
N GLU A 13 17.85 3.94 -7.33
CA GLU A 13 18.85 2.89 -7.10
C GLU A 13 18.38 1.81 -6.11
N HIS A 14 17.33 2.06 -5.33
CA HIS A 14 16.82 1.14 -4.33
C HIS A 14 15.45 0.57 -4.73
N PHE A 15 15.33 -0.76 -4.68
CA PHE A 15 14.06 -1.47 -4.89
C PHE A 15 13.25 -1.46 -3.59
N ILE A 16 12.15 -0.73 -3.57
CA ILE A 16 11.36 -0.44 -2.39
C ILE A 16 10.60 -1.70 -1.94
N VAL A 17 10.66 -1.99 -0.66
CA VAL A 17 9.92 -3.08 -0.02
C VAL A 17 9.01 -2.51 1.05
N THR A 18 7.71 -2.71 0.92
CA THR A 18 6.73 -2.33 1.95
C THR A 18 5.87 -3.54 2.34
N ALA A 19 5.35 -3.55 3.56
CA ALA A 19 4.42 -4.57 4.01
C ALA A 19 3.15 -3.96 4.59
N GLU A 20 2.01 -4.59 4.32
CA GLU A 20 0.76 -4.22 4.97
C GLU A 20 0.81 -4.61 6.45
N LEU A 21 0.45 -3.69 7.31
CA LEU A 21 0.34 -3.88 8.74
C LEU A 21 -1.12 -3.60 9.13
N ILE A 22 -1.80 -4.64 9.60
CA ILE A 22 -3.25 -4.58 9.83
C ILE A 22 -3.50 -4.22 11.30
N PRO A 23 -4.07 -3.04 11.62
CA PRO A 23 -4.40 -2.69 12.99
C PRO A 23 -5.34 -3.71 13.65
N PRO A 24 -5.20 -4.00 14.95
CA PRO A 24 -6.00 -5.01 15.63
C PRO A 24 -7.47 -4.58 15.76
N ARG A 25 -8.36 -5.56 15.93
CA ARG A 25 -9.75 -5.34 16.36
C ARG A 25 -9.85 -5.21 17.87
N SER A 26 -9.02 -4.34 18.45
CA SER A 26 -8.85 -4.18 19.89
C SER A 26 -8.32 -2.78 20.17
N TRP A 27 -8.51 -2.30 21.39
CA TRP A 27 -7.86 -1.08 21.89
C TRP A 27 -6.39 -1.30 22.26
N ASN A 28 -5.95 -2.54 22.42
CA ASN A 28 -4.57 -2.87 22.80
C ASN A 28 -3.64 -2.75 21.57
N PRO A 29 -2.65 -1.83 21.57
CA PRO A 29 -1.74 -1.65 20.45
C PRO A 29 -0.62 -2.69 20.40
N GLN A 30 -0.42 -3.48 21.45
CA GLN A 30 0.73 -4.36 21.60
C GLN A 30 0.93 -5.33 20.42
N PRO A 31 -0.10 -6.02 19.90
CA PRO A 31 0.08 -6.89 18.73
C PRO A 31 0.58 -6.15 17.47
N LEU A 32 0.11 -4.91 17.27
CA LEU A 32 0.55 -4.05 16.17
C LEU A 32 2.04 -3.68 16.30
N VAL A 33 2.43 -3.28 17.51
CA VAL A 33 3.81 -2.89 17.83
C VAL A 33 4.76 -4.08 17.65
N GLU A 34 4.41 -5.24 18.18
CA GLU A 34 5.22 -6.46 18.04
C GLU A 34 5.41 -6.85 16.57
N GLN A 35 4.38 -6.72 15.76
CA GLN A 35 4.48 -7.02 14.35
C GLN A 35 5.32 -5.97 13.60
N ALA A 36 5.18 -4.68 13.93
CA ALA A 36 6.03 -3.63 13.38
C ALA A 36 7.52 -3.88 13.71
N VAL A 37 7.83 -4.28 14.95
CA VAL A 37 9.19 -4.63 15.37
C VAL A 37 9.71 -5.83 14.58
N ARG A 38 8.90 -6.85 14.33
CA ARG A 38 9.30 -7.99 13.49
C ARG A 38 9.65 -7.59 12.05
N TYR A 39 8.98 -6.59 11.50
CA TYR A 39 9.23 -6.11 10.14
C TYR A 39 10.41 -5.12 10.04
N ARG A 40 10.81 -4.53 11.18
CA ARG A 40 11.90 -3.56 11.24
C ARG A 40 13.20 -4.15 10.66
N GLY A 41 13.79 -3.44 9.69
CA GLY A 41 14.99 -3.88 8.99
C GLY A 41 14.74 -4.86 7.82
N SER A 42 13.53 -5.38 7.66
CA SER A 42 13.15 -6.21 6.49
C SER A 42 12.39 -5.42 5.43
N VAL A 43 11.75 -4.32 5.80
CA VAL A 43 10.99 -3.47 4.88
C VAL A 43 11.37 -2.00 5.06
N ASP A 44 11.18 -1.19 4.02
CA ASP A 44 11.42 0.26 4.05
C ASP A 44 10.33 1.00 4.83
N ALA A 45 9.10 0.52 4.76
CA ALA A 45 7.95 1.08 5.47
C ALA A 45 6.84 0.04 5.66
N VAL A 46 5.99 0.27 6.66
CA VAL A 46 4.77 -0.52 6.86
C VAL A 46 3.54 0.32 6.51
N ASP A 47 2.59 -0.31 5.83
CA ASP A 47 1.35 0.33 5.39
C ASP A 47 0.20 -0.05 6.30
N LEU A 48 -0.26 0.90 7.12
CA LEU A 48 -1.34 0.69 8.07
C LEU A 48 -2.68 0.73 7.36
N SER A 49 -3.37 -0.43 7.33
CA SER A 49 -4.68 -0.55 6.71
C SER A 49 -5.74 0.24 7.45
N ASP A 50 -6.63 0.86 6.70
CA ASP A 50 -7.77 1.62 7.23
C ASP A 50 -9.07 0.83 7.02
N ASN A 51 -9.53 0.16 8.07
CA ASN A 51 -10.71 -0.69 8.06
C ASN A 51 -10.76 -1.65 6.86
N LEU A 52 -9.66 -2.39 6.69
CA LEU A 52 -9.50 -3.37 5.60
C LEU A 52 -10.72 -4.28 5.50
N LEU A 53 -11.23 -4.49 4.27
CA LEU A 53 -12.44 -5.26 3.97
C LEU A 53 -13.69 -4.77 4.73
N ALA A 54 -13.75 -3.47 5.00
CA ALA A 54 -14.85 -2.85 5.77
C ALA A 54 -15.05 -3.47 7.17
N ILE A 55 -13.97 -3.91 7.79
CA ILE A 55 -13.96 -4.45 9.16
C ILE A 55 -13.40 -3.38 10.10
N ALA A 56 -14.18 -2.98 11.09
CA ALA A 56 -13.77 -1.98 12.08
C ALA A 56 -12.53 -2.45 12.87
N ARG A 57 -11.52 -1.56 12.96
CA ARG A 57 -10.23 -1.80 13.58
C ARG A 57 -9.75 -0.55 14.31
N MET A 58 -8.67 -0.68 15.08
CA MET A 58 -7.97 0.49 15.64
C MET A 58 -7.67 1.50 14.53
N SER A 59 -7.88 2.78 14.82
CA SER A 59 -7.57 3.87 13.87
C SER A 59 -6.12 3.79 13.38
N PRO A 60 -5.88 3.82 12.07
CA PRO A 60 -4.52 3.81 11.54
C PRO A 60 -3.72 5.06 11.93
N VAL A 61 -4.36 6.19 12.23
CA VAL A 61 -3.71 7.39 12.76
C VAL A 61 -3.10 7.11 14.13
N VAL A 62 -3.86 6.46 15.02
CA VAL A 62 -3.37 6.03 16.34
C VAL A 62 -2.32 4.94 16.19
N GLY A 63 -2.56 3.96 15.30
CA GLY A 63 -1.59 2.90 15.00
C GLY A 63 -0.24 3.45 14.54
N ALA A 64 -0.24 4.49 13.70
CA ALA A 64 0.97 5.13 13.20
C ALA A 64 1.80 5.76 14.31
N PHE A 65 1.16 6.36 15.33
CA PHE A 65 1.87 6.88 16.49
C PHE A 65 2.69 5.76 17.16
N PHE A 66 2.09 4.61 17.47
CA PHE A 66 2.80 3.50 18.11
C PHE A 66 3.89 2.88 17.22
N VAL A 67 3.63 2.73 15.94
CA VAL A 67 4.60 2.18 14.97
C VAL A 67 5.84 3.07 14.89
N ARG A 68 5.68 4.38 14.90
CA ARG A 68 6.80 5.32 14.90
C ARG A 68 7.66 5.25 16.18
N GLN A 69 7.04 5.01 17.33
CA GLN A 69 7.76 4.88 18.61
C GLN A 69 8.78 3.73 18.59
N VAL A 70 8.58 2.73 17.75
CA VAL A 70 9.50 1.61 17.59
C VAL A 70 10.43 1.74 16.39
N GLY A 71 10.53 2.94 15.81
CA GLY A 71 11.47 3.25 14.74
C GLY A 71 11.14 2.62 13.39
N VAL A 72 9.85 2.39 13.11
CA VAL A 72 9.39 1.88 11.81
C VAL A 72 8.66 3.00 11.07
N GLU A 73 8.95 3.18 9.78
CA GLU A 73 8.31 4.21 8.96
C GLU A 73 6.89 3.78 8.57
N PRO A 74 5.84 4.53 8.93
CA PRO A 74 4.50 4.22 8.53
C PRO A 74 4.11 4.89 7.20
N ILE A 75 3.32 4.18 6.42
CA ILE A 75 2.42 4.72 5.40
C ILE A 75 1.01 4.57 5.97
N VAL A 76 0.22 5.63 6.00
CA VAL A 76 -1.13 5.57 6.58
C VAL A 76 -2.18 5.59 5.49
N GLN A 77 -3.04 4.57 5.46
CA GLN A 77 -4.17 4.56 4.56
C GLN A 77 -5.26 5.53 5.05
N ILE A 78 -5.85 6.24 4.10
CA ILE A 78 -7.01 7.12 4.31
C ILE A 78 -8.10 6.65 3.35
N ASN A 79 -9.10 5.95 3.85
CA ASN A 79 -10.23 5.54 3.04
C ASN A 79 -11.35 6.58 3.06
N LEU A 80 -11.96 6.79 1.90
CA LEU A 80 -12.99 7.81 1.67
C LEU A 80 -14.38 7.31 2.11
N ARG A 81 -14.57 6.00 2.29
CA ARG A 81 -15.84 5.43 2.71
C ARG A 81 -16.29 5.94 4.08
N ASP A 82 -15.35 6.05 5.03
CA ASP A 82 -15.69 6.25 6.44
C ASP A 82 -15.64 7.71 6.90
N ARG A 83 -15.13 8.64 6.08
CA ARG A 83 -14.82 10.01 6.50
C ARG A 83 -15.30 11.08 5.52
N ASN A 84 -15.81 12.18 6.07
CA ASN A 84 -16.01 13.41 5.30
C ASN A 84 -14.73 14.25 5.26
N ARG A 85 -14.72 15.29 4.42
CA ARG A 85 -13.56 16.16 4.22
C ARG A 85 -13.04 16.84 5.49
N MET A 86 -13.91 17.12 6.49
CA MET A 86 -13.51 17.72 7.74
C MET A 86 -12.72 16.72 8.60
N ALA A 87 -13.22 15.49 8.74
CA ALA A 87 -12.52 14.43 9.46
C ALA A 87 -11.18 14.10 8.78
N ILE A 88 -11.13 14.05 7.44
CA ILE A 88 -9.90 13.82 6.68
C ILE A 88 -8.86 14.92 6.96
N GLN A 89 -9.27 16.21 6.95
CA GLN A 89 -8.33 17.29 7.28
C GLN A 89 -7.79 17.20 8.70
N SER A 90 -8.64 16.85 9.67
CA SER A 90 -8.22 16.66 11.07
C SER A 90 -7.22 15.51 11.18
N ASP A 91 -7.46 14.38 10.48
CA ASP A 91 -6.52 13.27 10.45
C ASP A 91 -5.19 13.65 9.80
N LEU A 92 -5.21 14.40 8.68
CA LEU A 92 -3.99 14.87 8.01
C LEU A 92 -3.15 15.78 8.91
N MET A 93 -3.77 16.72 9.62
CA MET A 93 -3.08 17.57 10.59
C MET A 93 -2.50 16.74 11.74
N GLY A 94 -3.28 15.80 12.27
CA GLY A 94 -2.82 14.87 13.31
C GLY A 94 -1.64 14.01 12.86
N LEU A 95 -1.71 13.46 11.66
CA LEU A 95 -0.60 12.68 11.06
C LEU A 95 0.67 13.53 10.89
N ALA A 96 0.53 14.76 10.41
CA ALA A 96 1.65 15.69 10.30
C ALA A 96 2.28 15.99 11.67
N ALA A 97 1.43 16.26 12.68
CA ALA A 97 1.87 16.57 14.04
C ALA A 97 2.65 15.43 14.70
N ILE A 98 2.24 14.18 14.47
CA ILE A 98 3.01 13.00 14.93
C ILE A 98 4.18 12.63 14.00
N GLY A 99 4.45 13.43 12.95
CA GLY A 99 5.59 13.27 12.05
C GLY A 99 5.44 12.15 11.00
N VAL A 100 4.23 11.65 10.72
CA VAL A 100 3.96 10.77 9.57
C VAL A 100 4.17 11.54 8.29
N LYS A 101 4.83 10.90 7.31
CA LYS A 101 5.20 11.54 6.05
C LYS A 101 4.68 10.83 4.81
N ASN A 102 4.04 9.69 4.97
CA ASN A 102 3.55 8.91 3.84
C ASN A 102 2.10 8.54 4.06
N ILE A 103 1.27 8.78 3.07
CA ILE A 103 -0.16 8.41 3.09
C ILE A 103 -0.54 7.67 1.82
N THR A 104 -1.56 6.82 1.90
CA THR A 104 -2.20 6.20 0.74
C THR A 104 -3.69 6.53 0.75
N ILE A 105 -4.17 7.15 -0.31
CA ILE A 105 -5.57 7.51 -0.49
C ILE A 105 -6.27 6.41 -1.29
N LEU A 106 -7.39 5.91 -0.79
CA LEU A 106 -8.20 4.86 -1.43
C LEU A 106 -9.68 5.04 -1.14
N GLY A 107 -10.52 4.49 -2.04
CA GLY A 107 -11.97 4.54 -1.88
C GLY A 107 -12.49 3.69 -0.70
N GLY A 108 -11.83 2.58 -0.43
CA GLY A 108 -12.31 1.56 0.50
C GLY A 108 -13.28 0.56 -0.15
N TYR A 109 -13.43 -0.61 0.47
CA TYR A 109 -14.46 -1.59 0.06
C TYR A 109 -15.83 -1.17 0.57
N PRO A 110 -16.92 -1.49 -0.14
CA PRO A 110 -18.27 -1.18 0.35
C PRO A 110 -18.55 -1.77 1.74
N ALA A 111 -19.29 -1.03 2.57
CA ALA A 111 -19.63 -1.46 3.95
C ALA A 111 -20.30 -2.83 4.01
N LYS A 112 -21.10 -3.16 2.98
CA LYS A 112 -21.83 -4.43 2.86
C LYS A 112 -20.96 -5.69 2.86
N VAL A 113 -19.65 -5.57 2.55
CA VAL A 113 -18.74 -6.74 2.56
C VAL A 113 -18.08 -6.97 3.91
N GLY A 114 -18.24 -6.03 4.85
CA GLY A 114 -17.61 -6.05 6.16
C GLY A 114 -18.52 -6.48 7.30
N THR A 115 -18.13 -6.09 8.52
CA THR A 115 -18.84 -6.44 9.75
C THR A 115 -20.00 -5.51 10.11
N GLU A 116 -20.04 -4.33 9.47
CA GLU A 116 -21.07 -3.31 9.68
C GLU A 116 -21.80 -2.98 8.37
N PRO A 117 -22.58 -3.91 7.80
CA PRO A 117 -23.16 -3.76 6.47
C PRO A 117 -24.17 -2.59 6.34
N ASN A 118 -24.68 -2.11 7.49
CA ASN A 118 -25.60 -0.98 7.57
C ASN A 118 -24.90 0.36 7.88
N ALA A 119 -23.57 0.37 7.99
CA ALA A 119 -22.85 1.63 8.18
C ALA A 119 -23.08 2.55 6.98
N LYS A 120 -23.35 3.83 7.26
CA LYS A 120 -23.54 4.82 6.21
C LYS A 120 -22.20 5.17 5.58
N GLU A 121 -22.06 4.84 4.32
CA GLU A 121 -20.88 5.23 3.53
C GLU A 121 -20.92 6.75 3.27
N VAL A 122 -19.78 7.41 3.40
CA VAL A 122 -19.67 8.87 3.33
C VAL A 122 -19.32 9.33 1.91
N TYR A 123 -18.14 8.90 1.38
CA TYR A 123 -17.66 9.29 0.05
C TYR A 123 -17.88 10.77 -0.31
N ASP A 124 -17.60 11.68 0.66
CA ASP A 124 -17.73 13.12 0.46
C ASP A 124 -16.78 13.66 -0.61
N LEU A 125 -15.69 12.97 -0.84
CA LEU A 125 -14.69 13.28 -1.87
C LEU A 125 -14.39 12.03 -2.73
N GLN A 126 -14.01 12.27 -3.98
CA GLN A 126 -13.40 11.25 -4.82
C GLN A 126 -11.89 11.20 -4.60
N THR A 127 -11.25 10.06 -4.93
CA THR A 127 -9.81 9.86 -4.70
C THR A 127 -8.96 10.99 -5.28
N MET A 128 -9.21 11.39 -6.51
CA MET A 128 -8.42 12.42 -7.18
C MET A 128 -8.71 13.84 -6.66
N GLU A 129 -9.93 14.09 -6.19
CA GLU A 129 -10.23 15.33 -5.48
C GLU A 129 -9.40 15.45 -4.20
N LEU A 130 -9.36 14.36 -3.39
CA LEU A 130 -8.56 14.38 -2.17
C LEU A 130 -7.06 14.50 -2.49
N VAL A 131 -6.54 13.83 -3.53
CA VAL A 131 -5.15 14.02 -3.97
C VAL A 131 -4.87 15.51 -4.26
N SER A 132 -5.75 16.18 -5.00
CA SER A 132 -5.62 17.62 -5.31
C SER A 132 -5.63 18.49 -4.05
N TYR A 133 -6.52 18.22 -3.10
CA TYR A 133 -6.55 18.93 -1.83
C TYR A 133 -5.27 18.69 -1.01
N VAL A 134 -4.80 17.46 -0.93
CA VAL A 134 -3.56 17.14 -0.19
C VAL A 134 -2.34 17.77 -0.89
N ARG A 135 -2.32 17.88 -2.21
CA ARG A 135 -1.26 18.64 -2.92
C ARG A 135 -1.23 20.09 -2.49
N LYS A 136 -2.37 20.78 -2.45
CA LYS A 136 -2.43 22.18 -1.95
C LYS A 136 -2.04 22.27 -0.48
N PHE A 137 -2.45 21.31 0.33
CA PHE A 137 -2.07 21.20 1.73
C PHE A 137 -0.54 21.11 1.92
N VAL A 138 0.14 20.33 1.06
CA VAL A 138 1.60 20.13 1.08
C VAL A 138 2.34 21.28 0.39
N ASP A 139 1.92 21.67 -0.80
CA ASP A 139 2.68 22.60 -1.66
C ASP A 139 2.49 24.05 -1.24
N GLU A 140 1.25 24.41 -0.83
CA GLU A 140 0.86 25.77 -0.51
C GLU A 140 0.67 26.02 0.98
N GLY A 141 0.50 24.95 1.80
CA GLY A 141 0.11 25.09 3.21
C GLY A 141 -1.34 25.53 3.36
N ARG A 142 -2.22 25.13 2.45
CA ARG A 142 -3.65 25.52 2.48
C ARG A 142 -4.55 24.39 2.96
N LEU A 143 -5.44 24.71 3.87
CA LEU A 143 -6.58 23.87 4.21
C LEU A 143 -7.56 23.79 3.01
N PHE A 144 -8.53 22.89 3.09
CA PHE A 144 -9.47 22.66 1.99
C PHE A 144 -10.42 23.85 1.73
N ASP A 145 -10.64 24.71 2.72
CA ASP A 145 -11.37 25.96 2.61
C ASP A 145 -10.50 27.14 2.09
N GLY A 146 -9.21 26.90 1.86
CA GLY A 146 -8.25 27.90 1.40
C GLY A 146 -7.49 28.63 2.51
N THR A 147 -7.82 28.42 3.79
CA THR A 147 -7.09 29.00 4.92
C THR A 147 -5.62 28.60 4.90
N LEU A 148 -4.72 29.56 5.09
CA LEU A 148 -3.28 29.30 5.18
C LEU A 148 -2.91 28.81 6.58
N MET A 149 -2.09 27.77 6.62
CA MET A 149 -1.42 27.29 7.84
C MET A 149 -0.09 28.03 8.02
N GLU A 150 0.39 28.12 9.27
CA GLU A 150 1.69 28.72 9.58
C GLU A 150 2.85 27.90 9.01
N GLU A 151 2.73 26.57 9.02
CA GLU A 151 3.73 25.65 8.49
C GLU A 151 3.14 24.66 7.50
N LYS A 152 3.95 24.29 6.51
CA LYS A 152 3.55 23.30 5.48
C LYS A 152 3.88 21.89 5.96
N PRO A 153 2.92 20.97 5.97
CA PRO A 153 3.22 19.57 6.21
C PRO A 153 3.95 18.95 5.00
N THR A 154 4.55 17.81 5.23
CA THR A 154 5.24 17.07 4.16
C THR A 154 4.62 15.68 4.04
N PHE A 155 3.93 15.42 2.93
CA PHE A 155 3.42 14.08 2.62
C PHE A 155 3.91 13.59 1.26
N THR A 156 4.30 12.31 1.22
CA THR A 156 4.37 11.50 0.01
C THR A 156 2.99 10.88 -0.20
N ILE A 157 2.36 11.14 -1.32
CA ILE A 157 0.98 10.75 -1.60
C ILE A 157 0.97 9.51 -2.47
N GLY A 158 0.41 8.43 -1.96
CA GLY A 158 0.15 7.19 -2.67
C GLY A 158 -1.32 7.00 -3.01
N THR A 159 -1.58 6.20 -4.02
CA THR A 159 -2.92 5.67 -4.34
C THR A 159 -2.81 4.18 -4.69
N VAL A 160 -3.96 3.52 -4.87
CA VAL A 160 -4.01 2.12 -5.33
C VAL A 160 -4.48 2.06 -6.78
N GLU A 161 -3.99 1.05 -7.53
CA GLU A 161 -4.38 0.84 -8.91
C GLU A 161 -4.80 -0.61 -9.14
N ASN A 162 -5.95 -0.80 -9.78
CA ASN A 162 -6.33 -2.11 -10.26
C ASN A 162 -5.83 -2.27 -11.71
N ILE A 163 -5.12 -3.35 -11.97
CA ILE A 163 -4.54 -3.68 -13.29
C ILE A 163 -5.43 -4.63 -14.10
N ALA A 164 -6.59 -5.02 -13.56
CA ALA A 164 -7.51 -5.96 -14.16
C ALA A 164 -8.96 -5.41 -14.26
N GLY A 165 -9.81 -6.11 -14.96
CA GLY A 165 -11.27 -5.88 -14.96
C GLY A 165 -11.75 -4.72 -15.84
N LYS A 166 -10.84 -4.10 -16.62
CA LYS A 166 -11.13 -3.05 -17.59
C LYS A 166 -10.15 -3.12 -18.76
N PRO A 167 -10.48 -2.53 -19.92
CA PRO A 167 -9.52 -2.37 -21.02
C PRO A 167 -8.24 -1.65 -20.55
N ILE A 168 -7.08 -2.10 -21.00
CA ILE A 168 -5.77 -1.55 -20.62
C ILE A 168 -5.71 -0.04 -20.81
N LYS A 169 -6.26 0.46 -21.92
CA LYS A 169 -6.32 1.90 -22.17
C LYS A 169 -6.98 2.66 -21.03
N GLU A 170 -8.12 2.22 -20.52
CA GLU A 170 -8.81 2.89 -19.39
C GLU A 170 -7.99 2.83 -18.10
N LEU A 171 -7.32 1.69 -17.87
CA LEU A 171 -6.46 1.51 -16.69
C LEU A 171 -5.28 2.47 -16.72
N ILE A 172 -4.67 2.65 -17.90
CA ILE A 172 -3.53 3.56 -18.07
C ILE A 172 -3.97 5.02 -18.09
N ASP A 173 -5.11 5.36 -18.67
CA ASP A 173 -5.68 6.72 -18.58
C ASP A 173 -5.88 7.13 -17.11
N ARG A 174 -6.31 6.20 -16.25
CA ARG A 174 -6.41 6.45 -14.79
C ARG A 174 -5.05 6.62 -14.12
N LEU A 175 -4.05 5.82 -14.49
CA LEU A 175 -2.69 5.97 -13.97
C LEU A 175 -2.10 7.33 -14.35
N GLU A 176 -2.31 7.75 -15.60
CA GLU A 176 -1.87 9.05 -16.11
C GLU A 176 -2.54 10.18 -15.34
N ALA A 177 -3.86 10.14 -15.15
CA ALA A 177 -4.58 11.12 -14.35
C ALA A 177 -4.05 11.21 -12.89
N LYS A 178 -3.63 10.08 -12.29
CA LYS A 178 -3.00 10.07 -10.98
C LYS A 178 -1.63 10.74 -10.99
N ALA A 179 -0.82 10.46 -12.01
CA ALA A 179 0.49 11.09 -12.17
C ALA A 179 0.34 12.61 -12.38
N ASP A 180 -0.61 13.04 -13.23
CA ASP A 180 -0.92 14.45 -13.49
C ASP A 180 -1.43 15.17 -12.24
N GLY A 181 -2.26 14.48 -11.43
CA GLY A 181 -2.80 15.01 -10.19
C GLY A 181 -1.81 15.09 -9.03
N GLY A 182 -0.56 14.63 -9.23
CA GLY A 182 0.50 14.76 -8.22
C GLY A 182 0.62 13.60 -7.24
N THR A 183 0.07 12.43 -7.59
CA THR A 183 0.35 11.18 -6.85
C THR A 183 1.84 10.81 -7.03
N ASN A 184 2.53 10.52 -5.92
CA ASN A 184 3.95 10.19 -5.94
C ASN A 184 4.21 8.70 -6.24
N PHE A 185 3.34 7.81 -5.72
CA PHE A 185 3.44 6.38 -5.95
C PHE A 185 2.06 5.71 -6.08
N VAL A 186 2.04 4.60 -6.78
CA VAL A 186 0.88 3.69 -6.81
C VAL A 186 1.28 2.30 -6.35
N ARG A 187 0.35 1.62 -5.67
CA ARG A 187 0.42 0.18 -5.42
C ARG A 187 -0.63 -0.50 -6.26
N THR A 188 -0.24 -1.55 -6.96
CA THR A 188 -1.21 -2.33 -7.73
C THR A 188 -2.12 -3.15 -6.80
N GLN A 189 -3.23 -3.67 -7.32
CA GLN A 189 -3.89 -4.83 -6.75
C GLN A 189 -2.93 -6.03 -6.79
N LEU A 190 -3.23 -7.10 -6.06
CA LEU A 190 -2.39 -8.30 -6.00
C LEU A 190 -2.07 -8.84 -7.38
N VAL A 191 -0.78 -9.09 -7.64
CA VAL A 191 -0.25 -9.57 -8.92
C VAL A 191 0.12 -11.04 -8.79
N PHE A 192 -0.53 -11.87 -9.58
CA PHE A 192 -0.18 -13.28 -9.79
C PHE A 192 0.00 -13.59 -11.28
N ASP A 193 -0.66 -12.83 -12.14
CA ASP A 193 -0.59 -12.96 -13.60
C ASP A 193 0.52 -12.03 -14.13
N MET A 194 1.61 -12.65 -14.60
CA MET A 194 2.78 -11.93 -15.09
C MET A 194 2.57 -11.34 -16.47
N ASP A 195 1.72 -11.95 -17.29
CA ASP A 195 1.39 -11.45 -18.62
C ASP A 195 0.56 -10.18 -18.50
N LEU A 196 -0.47 -10.20 -17.63
CA LEU A 196 -1.31 -9.04 -17.35
C LEU A 196 -0.52 -7.83 -16.87
N ILE A 197 0.37 -8.00 -15.88
CA ILE A 197 1.20 -6.88 -15.40
C ILE A 197 2.23 -6.45 -16.45
N GLY A 198 2.74 -7.38 -17.27
CA GLY A 198 3.64 -7.11 -18.37
C GLY A 198 3.03 -6.17 -19.40
N GLU A 199 1.83 -6.50 -19.91
CA GLU A 199 1.07 -5.69 -20.85
C GLU A 199 0.72 -4.30 -20.26
N TRP A 200 0.28 -4.27 -19.01
CA TRP A 200 -0.03 -3.01 -18.33
C TRP A 200 1.20 -2.11 -18.19
N MET A 201 2.36 -2.69 -17.84
CA MET A 201 3.62 -1.95 -17.73
C MET A 201 4.16 -1.51 -19.09
N GLU A 202 3.97 -2.29 -20.16
CA GLU A 202 4.35 -1.89 -21.51
C GLU A 202 3.63 -0.60 -21.92
N GLU A 203 2.32 -0.55 -21.72
CA GLU A 203 1.54 0.65 -22.02
C GLU A 203 1.92 1.83 -21.11
N ALA A 204 2.19 1.57 -19.83
CA ALA A 204 2.68 2.61 -18.90
C ALA A 204 4.05 3.17 -19.34
N ARG A 205 4.96 2.32 -19.84
CA ARG A 205 6.25 2.77 -20.41
C ARG A 205 6.07 3.56 -21.68
N ARG A 206 5.19 3.15 -22.57
CA ARG A 206 4.89 3.85 -23.82
C ARG A 206 4.48 5.31 -23.62
N ARG A 207 3.86 5.62 -22.43
CA ARG A 207 3.49 6.98 -22.03
C ARG A 207 4.44 7.60 -21.00
N ASP A 208 5.62 7.03 -20.80
CA ASP A 208 6.61 7.48 -19.82
C ASP A 208 6.09 7.61 -18.36
N LEU A 209 4.98 6.95 -18.02
CA LEU A 209 4.36 7.08 -16.69
C LEU A 209 5.26 6.50 -15.59
N HIS A 210 6.01 5.43 -15.89
CA HIS A 210 6.99 4.83 -14.97
C HIS A 210 8.12 5.79 -14.55
N LYS A 211 8.33 6.89 -15.29
CA LYS A 211 9.28 7.96 -14.94
C LYS A 211 8.66 9.06 -14.09
N ARG A 212 7.32 9.14 -14.07
CA ARG A 212 6.55 10.20 -13.43
C ARG A 212 5.98 9.79 -12.09
N ILE A 213 5.64 8.51 -11.93
CA ILE A 213 5.04 7.95 -10.73
C ILE A 213 5.76 6.64 -10.36
N THR A 214 6.03 6.44 -9.08
CA THR A 214 6.63 5.17 -8.61
C THR A 214 5.57 4.06 -8.61
N ILE A 215 5.85 2.96 -9.29
CA ILE A 215 4.95 1.81 -9.37
C ILE A 215 5.49 0.69 -8.49
N MET A 216 4.68 0.25 -7.53
CA MET A 216 4.95 -0.91 -6.67
C MET A 216 3.93 -2.00 -6.93
N ALA A 217 4.37 -3.22 -7.17
CA ALA A 217 3.50 -4.36 -7.35
C ALA A 217 3.13 -4.99 -6.00
N SER A 218 1.85 -5.32 -5.79
CA SER A 218 1.41 -5.98 -4.55
C SER A 218 1.45 -7.49 -4.67
N ILE A 219 1.98 -8.15 -3.64
CA ILE A 219 2.13 -9.61 -3.55
C ILE A 219 1.43 -10.12 -2.29
N LEU A 220 0.72 -11.23 -2.42
CA LEU A 220 0.15 -11.99 -1.30
C LEU A 220 0.87 -13.33 -1.20
N PRO A 221 1.61 -13.60 -0.12
CA PRO A 221 2.10 -14.95 0.17
C PRO A 221 0.92 -15.88 0.42
N LEU A 222 0.71 -16.83 -0.48
CA LEU A 222 -0.36 -17.82 -0.35
C LEU A 222 0.05 -18.87 0.70
N ARG A 223 -0.90 -19.36 1.49
CA ARG A 223 -0.62 -20.40 2.51
C ARG A 223 -0.90 -21.80 2.00
N ASP A 224 -2.03 -21.94 1.29
CA ASP A 224 -2.59 -23.20 0.84
C ASP A 224 -3.63 -22.96 -0.27
N ALA A 225 -4.17 -24.02 -0.85
CA ALA A 225 -5.17 -23.93 -1.92
C ALA A 225 -6.49 -23.24 -1.45
N ALA A 226 -6.88 -23.42 -0.18
CA ALA A 226 -8.08 -22.75 0.35
C ALA A 226 -7.88 -21.24 0.49
N HIS A 227 -6.62 -20.81 0.74
CA HIS A 227 -6.30 -19.38 0.76
C HIS A 227 -6.42 -18.77 -0.64
N VAL A 228 -6.17 -19.51 -1.73
CA VAL A 228 -6.44 -19.05 -3.10
C VAL A 228 -7.93 -18.72 -3.28
N ASP A 229 -8.82 -19.63 -2.85
CA ASP A 229 -10.27 -19.41 -2.95
C ASP A 229 -10.73 -18.19 -2.13
N THR A 230 -10.08 -17.93 -1.01
CA THR A 230 -10.33 -16.74 -0.18
C THR A 230 -9.84 -15.47 -0.86
N ALA A 231 -8.65 -15.49 -1.44
CA ALA A 231 -8.07 -14.36 -2.14
C ALA A 231 -8.88 -13.96 -3.39
N LEU A 232 -9.41 -14.94 -4.12
CA LEU A 232 -10.26 -14.70 -5.29
C LEU A 232 -11.59 -13.98 -4.98
N ARG A 233 -12.01 -13.92 -3.70
CA ARG A 233 -13.17 -13.12 -3.28
C ARG A 233 -12.87 -11.62 -3.23
N ILE A 234 -11.60 -11.24 -3.25
CA ILE A 234 -11.20 -9.84 -3.27
C ILE A 234 -11.36 -9.31 -4.70
N PRO A 235 -12.14 -8.23 -4.91
CA PRO A 235 -12.38 -7.70 -6.26
C PRO A 235 -11.10 -7.33 -7.01
N GLY A 236 -11.03 -7.70 -8.28
CA GLY A 236 -9.94 -7.34 -9.18
C GLY A 236 -8.68 -8.21 -9.04
N ILE A 237 -8.75 -9.33 -8.34
CA ILE A 237 -7.67 -10.31 -8.28
C ILE A 237 -7.88 -11.40 -9.32
N VAL A 238 -6.82 -11.72 -10.05
CA VAL A 238 -6.73 -12.84 -10.97
C VAL A 238 -5.58 -13.74 -10.50
N ILE A 239 -5.89 -15.00 -10.19
CA ILE A 239 -4.90 -16.02 -9.79
C ILE A 239 -4.97 -17.17 -10.79
N PRO A 240 -3.90 -17.43 -11.54
CA PRO A 240 -3.84 -18.59 -12.44
C PRO A 240 -4.03 -19.92 -11.69
N ASP A 241 -4.80 -20.84 -12.27
CA ASP A 241 -5.12 -22.17 -11.68
C ASP A 241 -3.86 -22.98 -11.34
N SER A 242 -2.77 -22.75 -12.07
CA SER A 242 -1.48 -23.41 -11.82
C SER A 242 -0.97 -23.20 -10.40
N PHE A 243 -1.23 -22.04 -9.77
CA PHE A 243 -0.83 -21.79 -8.37
C PHE A 243 -1.64 -22.64 -7.40
N LYS A 244 -2.97 -22.77 -7.64
CA LYS A 244 -3.82 -23.62 -6.80
C LYS A 244 -3.41 -25.09 -6.92
N THR A 245 -3.13 -25.56 -8.14
CA THR A 245 -2.64 -26.90 -8.40
C THR A 245 -1.30 -27.15 -7.69
N ARG A 246 -0.35 -26.25 -7.83
CA ARG A 246 0.96 -26.32 -7.23
C ARG A 246 0.87 -26.38 -5.68
N LEU A 247 0.04 -25.54 -5.07
CA LEU A 247 -0.19 -25.55 -3.63
C LEU A 247 -0.90 -26.83 -3.13
N SER A 248 -1.81 -27.40 -3.94
CA SER A 248 -2.50 -28.66 -3.59
C SER A 248 -1.59 -29.89 -3.67
N GLN A 249 -0.56 -29.85 -4.50
CA GLN A 249 0.39 -30.93 -4.70
C GLN A 249 1.58 -30.86 -3.74
N SER A 250 1.80 -29.73 -3.10
CA SER A 250 2.91 -29.53 -2.17
C SER A 250 2.53 -29.94 -0.74
N GLU A 251 3.39 -30.73 -0.10
CA GLU A 251 3.31 -31.02 1.33
C GLU A 251 3.92 -29.90 2.18
N SER A 252 4.64 -28.98 1.56
CA SER A 252 5.32 -27.89 2.25
C SER A 252 4.43 -26.65 2.42
N ARG A 253 4.31 -26.18 3.65
CA ARG A 253 3.71 -24.87 3.96
C ARG A 253 4.55 -23.70 3.42
N GLU A 254 5.76 -23.94 2.96
CA GLU A 254 6.64 -22.91 2.40
C GLU A 254 6.44 -22.70 0.89
N GLU A 255 5.66 -23.56 0.23
CA GLU A 255 5.42 -23.45 -1.21
C GLU A 255 4.85 -22.09 -1.61
N GLY A 256 3.89 -21.58 -0.84
CA GLY A 256 3.34 -20.25 -1.11
C GLY A 256 4.35 -19.11 -0.91
N LEU A 257 5.35 -19.28 -0.03
CA LEU A 257 6.45 -18.32 0.13
C LEU A 257 7.39 -18.39 -1.08
N THR A 258 7.64 -19.60 -1.57
CA THR A 258 8.44 -19.83 -2.79
C THR A 258 7.78 -19.19 -4.00
N ILE A 259 6.48 -19.39 -4.18
CA ILE A 259 5.69 -18.74 -5.24
C ILE A 259 5.81 -17.20 -5.14
N ALA A 260 5.65 -16.65 -3.94
CA ALA A 260 5.77 -15.21 -3.74
C ALA A 260 7.17 -14.69 -4.09
N ALA A 261 8.22 -15.40 -3.69
CA ALA A 261 9.61 -15.03 -4.01
C ALA A 261 9.90 -15.11 -5.52
N GLU A 262 9.39 -16.13 -6.21
CA GLU A 262 9.49 -16.28 -7.67
C GLU A 262 8.80 -15.13 -8.40
N LEU A 263 7.57 -14.76 -7.97
CA LEU A 263 6.84 -13.61 -8.54
C LEU A 263 7.62 -12.32 -8.34
N ILE A 264 8.19 -12.09 -7.16
CA ILE A 264 9.03 -10.93 -6.88
C ILE A 264 10.25 -10.91 -7.80
N GLY A 265 10.90 -12.05 -7.99
CA GLY A 265 12.04 -12.19 -8.90
C GLY A 265 11.69 -11.77 -10.34
N LYS A 266 10.53 -12.20 -10.84
CA LYS A 266 10.02 -11.81 -12.16
C LYS A 266 9.65 -10.33 -12.23
N LEU A 267 8.96 -9.81 -11.22
CA LEU A 267 8.56 -8.39 -11.16
C LEU A 267 9.75 -7.44 -11.16
N ARG A 268 10.86 -7.81 -10.51
CA ARG A 268 12.10 -7.03 -10.52
C ARG A 268 12.73 -6.90 -11.90
N GLN A 269 12.43 -7.79 -12.83
CA GLN A 269 12.91 -7.73 -14.22
C GLN A 269 12.06 -6.83 -15.12
N ILE A 270 10.87 -6.44 -14.67
CA ILE A 270 10.00 -5.56 -15.44
C ILE A 270 10.47 -4.11 -15.24
N GLU A 271 10.94 -3.50 -16.31
CA GLU A 271 11.34 -2.08 -16.28
C GLU A 271 10.18 -1.18 -15.83
N GLY A 272 10.46 -0.35 -14.83
CA GLY A 272 9.48 0.59 -14.26
C GLY A 272 8.77 0.09 -13.01
N ILE A 273 8.84 -1.19 -12.66
CA ILE A 273 8.48 -1.68 -11.33
C ILE A 273 9.61 -1.29 -10.36
N ARG A 274 9.30 -0.44 -9.41
CA ARG A 274 10.27 0.17 -8.48
C ARG A 274 10.22 -0.39 -7.07
N GLY A 275 9.32 -1.32 -6.82
CA GLY A 275 9.19 -1.95 -5.51
C GLY A 275 8.04 -2.94 -5.44
N ILE A 276 7.94 -3.54 -4.27
CA ILE A 276 6.85 -4.45 -3.92
C ILE A 276 6.14 -4.01 -2.65
N HIS A 277 4.90 -4.41 -2.56
CA HIS A 277 4.08 -4.28 -1.38
C HIS A 277 3.57 -5.66 -0.96
N ILE A 278 4.09 -6.20 0.13
CA ILE A 278 3.70 -7.53 0.63
C ILE A 278 2.46 -7.39 1.50
N ARG A 279 1.40 -8.11 1.15
CA ARG A 279 0.11 -8.07 1.85
C ARG A 279 -0.16 -9.42 2.53
N PRO A 280 0.21 -9.60 3.81
CA PRO A 280 0.04 -10.85 4.54
C PRO A 280 -1.41 -11.03 5.04
N ILE A 281 -2.39 -11.01 4.14
CA ILE A 281 -3.80 -11.12 4.47
C ILE A 281 -4.12 -12.57 4.88
N GLY A 282 -5.01 -12.73 5.86
CA GLY A 282 -5.54 -14.04 6.24
C GLY A 282 -4.61 -14.89 7.12
N GLY A 283 -3.77 -14.27 7.95
CA GLY A 283 -2.91 -14.95 8.92
C GLY A 283 -1.54 -15.37 8.35
N ALA A 284 -1.03 -14.58 7.41
CA ALA A 284 0.29 -14.79 6.81
C ALA A 284 1.34 -13.77 7.33
N GLU A 285 1.10 -13.17 8.50
CA GLU A 285 1.91 -12.07 9.04
C GLU A 285 3.38 -12.44 9.21
N ASP A 286 3.68 -13.67 9.58
CA ASP A 286 5.06 -14.14 9.74
C ASP A 286 5.76 -14.44 8.39
N SER A 287 5.03 -14.38 7.28
CA SER A 287 5.57 -14.65 5.95
C SER A 287 6.43 -13.54 5.37
N VAL A 288 6.26 -12.28 5.82
CA VAL A 288 6.91 -11.12 5.21
C VAL A 288 8.44 -11.26 5.22
N ASN A 289 9.04 -11.50 6.40
CA ASN A 289 10.50 -11.62 6.52
C ASN A 289 11.04 -12.80 5.71
N LYS A 290 10.33 -13.93 5.71
CA LYS A 290 10.73 -15.11 4.94
C LYS A 290 10.68 -14.84 3.43
N VAL A 291 9.63 -14.18 2.94
CA VAL A 291 9.53 -13.80 1.52
C VAL A 291 10.63 -12.83 1.12
N VAL A 292 10.91 -11.82 1.95
CA VAL A 292 12.00 -10.86 1.72
C VAL A 292 13.34 -11.60 1.61
N GLN A 293 13.62 -12.54 2.50
CA GLN A 293 14.84 -13.35 2.49
C GLN A 293 14.91 -14.26 1.26
N LEU A 294 13.84 -15.01 0.97
CA LEU A 294 13.79 -15.94 -0.18
C LEU A 294 13.91 -15.20 -1.51
N ALA A 295 13.36 -14.00 -1.62
CA ALA A 295 13.46 -13.17 -2.82
C ALA A 295 14.83 -12.47 -2.96
N GLY A 296 15.76 -12.67 -2.02
CA GLY A 296 17.07 -12.03 -2.04
C GLY A 296 16.97 -10.49 -2.03
N LEU A 297 15.99 -9.95 -1.31
CA LEU A 297 15.86 -8.51 -1.16
C LEU A 297 16.78 -8.04 -0.04
N THR A 298 17.62 -7.06 -0.35
CA THR A 298 18.48 -6.45 0.67
C THR A 298 17.63 -5.47 1.47
N PRO A 299 17.49 -5.66 2.80
CA PRO A 299 16.84 -4.66 3.63
C PRO A 299 17.55 -3.31 3.49
N PRO A 300 16.83 -2.19 3.66
CA PRO A 300 17.48 -0.90 3.75
C PRO A 300 18.53 -1.00 4.86
N GLY A 301 19.75 -0.61 4.55
CA GLY A 301 20.78 -0.51 5.59
C GLY A 301 20.17 0.25 6.75
N THR A 302 20.35 -0.25 7.97
CA THR A 302 19.97 0.42 9.21
C THR A 302 20.66 1.79 9.25
N ALA A 303 20.06 2.75 8.53
CA ALA A 303 20.46 4.15 8.67
C ALA A 303 20.14 4.49 10.13
N GLU A 304 21.18 4.80 10.89
CA GLU A 304 21.09 5.28 12.25
C GLU A 304 19.97 6.32 12.31
N ILE A 305 18.89 5.97 12.97
CA ILE A 305 17.83 6.91 13.30
C ILE A 305 18.45 7.77 14.40
N SER A 306 19.05 8.89 13.99
CA SER A 306 19.46 9.94 14.93
C SER A 306 18.20 10.40 15.67
N ALA A 307 18.24 10.26 16.97
CA ALA A 307 17.23 10.65 17.94
C ALA A 307 16.82 12.13 17.84
#